data_c9f2c7a3f165af216f155f8b3065a336
#
_entry.id   c9f2c7a3f165af216f155f8b3065a336
#
_cell.length_a   1.000
_cell.length_b   1.000
_cell.length_c   1.000
_cell.angle_alpha   90.00
_cell.angle_beta   90.00
_cell.angle_gamma   90.00
#
_symmetry.space_group_name_H-M   'P 1'
#
loop_
_entity.id
_entity.type
_entity.pdbx_description
1 polymer ?
#
loop_
_entity_poly.entity_id
_entity_poly.type
_entity_poly.pdbx_seq_one_letter_code
_entity_poly.pdbx_strand_id
1 'polypeptide(L)' 'MANRPRPANSASAYRGVSRSTNPKLPWRAALGYRGGRYYLGNYATEREAALAYNRAALRVIGEHAVINEVTDD' A
#
# COMPACT_ATOMS: atom_id res chain seq x y z
N MET A 1 -10.52 16.06 16.84
CA MET A 1 -10.15 15.30 15.97
C MET A 1 -9.08 14.43 16.28
N ALA A 2 -9.13 13.40 15.89
CA ALA A 2 -8.22 12.50 16.27
C ALA A 2 -7.15 12.40 15.32
N ASN A 3 -5.99 12.60 15.79
CA ASN A 3 -4.90 12.41 15.06
C ASN A 3 -4.43 11.06 15.26
N ARG A 4 -4.60 10.16 14.36
CA ARG A 4 -4.04 8.88 14.51
C ARG A 4 -2.61 8.91 14.21
N PRO A 5 -1.75 8.47 15.08
CA PRO A 5 -0.33 8.46 14.80
C PRO A 5 -0.05 7.46 13.71
N ARG A 6 0.82 7.83 12.79
CA ARG A 6 1.27 6.93 11.77
C ARG A 6 2.50 6.23 12.24
N PRO A 7 2.75 5.01 11.76
CA PRO A 7 4.03 4.38 12.06
C PRO A 7 5.17 5.25 11.58
N ALA A 8 6.22 5.27 12.34
CA ALA A 8 7.31 6.21 12.06
C ALA A 8 7.92 6.01 10.68
N ASN A 9 7.95 4.79 10.21
CA ASN A 9 8.57 4.54 8.92
C ASN A 9 7.57 4.45 7.80
N SER A 10 6.34 4.89 8.00
CA SER A 10 5.35 4.86 6.96
C SER A 10 5.24 6.22 6.33
N ALA A 11 5.40 6.32 5.03
CA ALA A 11 5.28 7.58 4.33
C ALA A 11 3.88 7.81 3.79
N SER A 12 3.02 6.82 3.92
CA SER A 12 1.69 6.91 3.36
C SER A 12 0.65 6.46 4.37
N ALA A 13 -0.55 7.00 4.25
CA ALA A 13 -1.65 6.57 5.08
C ALA A 13 -2.24 5.25 4.64
N TYR A 14 -1.88 4.79 3.45
CA TYR A 14 -2.42 3.55 2.92
C TYR A 14 -1.58 2.36 3.37
N ARG A 15 -2.26 1.26 3.63
CA ARG A 15 -1.60 0.03 4.02
C ARG A 15 -0.80 -0.52 2.85
N GLY A 16 0.43 -0.92 3.10
CA GLY A 16 1.27 -1.53 2.07
C GLY A 16 1.92 -0.55 1.11
N VAL A 17 1.73 0.76 1.32
CA VAL A 17 2.28 1.78 0.45
C VAL A 17 3.38 2.53 1.17
N SER A 18 4.52 2.66 0.54
CA SER A 18 5.66 3.39 1.11
C SER A 18 6.37 4.13 0.00
N ARG A 19 7.36 4.91 0.39
CA ARG A 19 8.13 5.67 -0.59
C ARG A 19 9.14 4.77 -1.26
N SER A 20 9.26 4.92 -2.55
CA SER A 20 10.27 4.20 -3.30
C SER A 20 11.47 5.11 -3.53
N THR A 21 12.56 4.55 -4.01
CA THR A 21 13.73 5.34 -4.35
C THR A 21 13.70 5.79 -5.80
N ASN A 22 12.69 5.40 -6.54
CA ASN A 22 12.58 5.76 -7.94
C ASN A 22 11.97 7.15 -8.06
N PRO A 23 12.66 8.15 -8.61
CA PRO A 23 12.13 9.51 -8.66
C PRO A 23 10.92 9.66 -9.57
N LYS A 24 10.77 8.78 -10.55
CA LYS A 24 9.63 8.87 -11.44
C LYS A 24 8.43 8.13 -10.91
N LEU A 25 8.65 7.13 -10.08
CA LEU A 25 7.59 6.33 -9.49
C LEU A 25 7.83 6.28 -7.99
N PRO A 26 7.49 7.35 -7.29
CA PRO A 26 7.93 7.50 -5.89
C PRO A 26 7.17 6.66 -4.88
N TRP A 27 6.16 5.93 -5.29
CA TRP A 27 5.37 5.14 -4.36
C TRP A 27 5.53 3.66 -4.65
N ARG A 28 5.75 2.88 -3.59
CA ARG A 28 5.95 1.44 -3.71
C ARG A 28 4.81 0.72 -3.03
N ALA A 29 4.34 -0.34 -3.63
CA ALA A 29 3.35 -1.21 -3.01
C ALA A 29 3.98 -2.54 -2.69
N ALA A 30 3.67 -3.07 -1.51
CA ALA A 30 4.16 -4.38 -1.08
C ALA A 30 3.15 -5.02 -0.17
N LEU A 31 3.06 -6.33 -0.21
CA LEU A 31 2.13 -7.10 0.59
C LEU A 31 2.90 -8.06 1.47
N GLY A 32 2.63 -8.04 2.77
CA GLY A 32 3.20 -9.02 3.68
C GLY A 32 2.17 -10.08 3.97
N TYR A 33 2.55 -11.35 3.87
CA TYR A 33 1.62 -12.42 4.10
C TYR A 33 2.41 -13.68 4.47
N ARG A 34 2.05 -14.26 5.58
CA ARG A 34 2.65 -15.51 6.05
C ARG A 34 4.16 -15.45 6.15
N GLY A 35 4.64 -14.35 6.70
CA GLY A 35 6.08 -14.19 6.90
C GLY A 35 6.85 -13.80 5.68
N GLY A 36 6.20 -13.68 4.55
CA GLY A 36 6.86 -13.28 3.32
C GLY A 36 6.45 -11.87 2.93
N ARG A 37 7.20 -11.27 2.04
CA ARG A 37 6.89 -9.95 1.54
C ARG A 37 6.92 -9.99 0.02
N TYR A 38 5.85 -9.51 -0.57
CA TYR A 38 5.72 -9.52 -2.01
C TYR A 38 5.72 -8.10 -2.52
N TYR A 39 6.69 -7.76 -3.35
CA TYR A 39 6.76 -6.43 -3.92
C TYR A 39 5.87 -6.38 -5.14
N LEU A 40 5.02 -5.37 -5.19
CA LEU A 40 4.02 -5.26 -6.25
C LEU A 40 4.42 -4.25 -7.30
N GLY A 41 5.44 -3.46 -7.03
CA GLY A 41 5.93 -2.50 -8.00
C GLY A 41 5.92 -1.08 -7.47
N ASN A 42 6.39 -0.18 -8.30
CA ASN A 42 6.41 1.24 -7.97
C ASN A 42 5.38 1.95 -8.81
N TYR A 43 4.81 3.02 -8.28
CA TYR A 43 3.70 3.72 -8.91
C TYR A 43 3.90 5.22 -8.82
N ALA A 44 3.26 5.95 -9.69
CA ALA A 44 3.40 7.39 -9.74
C ALA A 44 2.66 8.09 -8.61
N THR A 45 1.57 7.50 -8.13
CA THR A 45 0.77 8.12 -7.08
C THR A 45 0.51 7.11 -5.97
N GLU A 46 0.22 7.66 -4.78
CA GLU A 46 -0.16 6.82 -3.65
C GLU A 46 -1.39 5.99 -3.96
N ARG A 47 -2.33 6.61 -4.64
CA ARG A 47 -3.58 5.95 -4.95
C ARG A 47 -3.36 4.73 -5.82
N GLU A 48 -2.53 4.86 -6.82
CA GLU A 48 -2.21 3.72 -7.68
C GLU A 48 -1.55 2.60 -6.91
N ALA A 49 -0.64 2.96 -6.01
CA ALA A 49 0.02 1.95 -5.20
C ALA A 49 -0.97 1.26 -4.26
N ALA A 50 -1.89 2.04 -3.69
CA ALA A 50 -2.88 1.48 -2.79
C ALA A 50 -3.83 0.53 -3.51
N LEU A 51 -4.21 0.88 -4.74
CA LEU A 51 -5.06 0.00 -5.53
C LEU A 51 -4.34 -1.29 -5.91
N ALA A 52 -3.05 -1.19 -6.18
CA ALA A 52 -2.26 -2.38 -6.47
C ALA A 52 -2.19 -3.29 -5.25
N TYR A 53 -2.03 -2.70 -4.08
CA TYR A 53 -2.03 -3.47 -2.84
C TYR A 53 -3.36 -4.16 -2.64
N ASN A 54 -4.45 -3.44 -2.83
CA ASN A 54 -5.79 -4.01 -2.65
C ASN A 54 -6.00 -5.21 -3.57
N ARG A 55 -5.61 -5.05 -4.81
CA ARG A 55 -5.78 -6.12 -5.78
C ARG A 55 -4.99 -7.36 -5.41
N ALA A 56 -3.73 -7.15 -4.99
CA ALA A 56 -2.89 -8.26 -4.60
C ALA A 56 -3.40 -8.92 -3.33
N ALA A 57 -3.85 -8.13 -2.37
CA ALA A 57 -4.36 -8.65 -1.11
C ALA A 57 -5.58 -9.54 -1.35
N LEU A 58 -6.47 -9.09 -2.22
CA LEU A 58 -7.66 -9.89 -2.52
C LEU A 58 -7.29 -11.18 -3.22
N ARG A 59 -6.23 -11.15 -4.02
CA ARG A 59 -5.81 -12.35 -4.73
C ARG A 59 -5.10 -13.34 -3.81
N VAL A 60 -4.24 -12.85 -2.94
CA VAL A 60 -3.42 -13.72 -2.10
C VAL A 60 -4.15 -14.15 -0.84
N ILE A 61 -4.83 -13.22 -0.18
CA ILE A 61 -5.48 -13.48 1.09
C ILE A 61 -6.95 -13.85 0.89
N GLY A 62 -7.59 -13.21 -0.05
CA GLY A 62 -8.97 -13.49 -0.36
C GLY A 62 -9.91 -12.56 0.35
N GLU A 63 -11.12 -13.05 0.61
CA GLU A 63 -12.16 -12.17 1.13
C GLU A 63 -11.88 -11.68 2.54
N HIS A 64 -10.93 -12.28 3.23
CA HIS A 64 -10.57 -11.81 4.56
C HIS A 64 -9.51 -10.72 4.52
N ALA A 65 -9.10 -10.29 3.34
CA ALA A 65 -8.07 -9.28 3.22
C ALA A 65 -8.56 -7.94 3.74
N VAL A 66 -7.64 -7.23 4.42
CA VAL A 66 -7.92 -5.87 4.85
C VAL A 66 -7.35 -4.94 3.80
N ILE A 67 -8.21 -4.28 3.07
CA ILE A 67 -7.76 -3.44 1.98
C ILE A 67 -7.95 -1.97 2.32
N ASN A 68 -7.32 -1.13 1.51
CA ASN A 68 -7.43 0.31 1.70
C ASN A 68 -8.70 0.84 1.07
N GLU A 69 -9.27 1.84 1.72
CA GLU A 69 -10.35 2.57 1.12
C GLU A 69 -9.72 3.68 0.30
N VAL A 70 -9.82 3.58 -1.01
CA VAL A 70 -9.21 4.54 -1.89
C VAL A 70 -10.34 5.30 -2.57
N THR A 71 -10.37 6.61 -2.32
CA THR A 71 -11.43 7.40 -2.89
C THR A 71 -10.96 8.06 -4.16
N ASP A 72 -11.92 8.29 -5.01
CA ASP A 72 -11.63 8.90 -6.24
C ASP A 72 -11.96 10.30 -6.14
N ASP A 73 -11.13 11.16 -5.91
CA ASP A 73 -11.51 12.48 -5.88
C ASP A 73 -10.77 13.35 -6.68
#